data_f6f6caa4eda39e27181c5e520b42067f
#
_entry.id   f6f6caa4eda39e27181c5e520b42067f
#
_cell.length_a   1.000
_cell.length_b   1.000
_cell.length_c   1.000
_cell.angle_alpha   90.00
_cell.angle_beta   90.00
_cell.angle_gamma   90.00
#
_symmetry.space_group_name_H-M   'P 1'
#
loop_
_entity.id
_entity.type
_entity.pdbx_description
1 polymer ?
#
loop_
_entity_poly.entity_id
_entity_poly.type
_entity_poly.pdbx_seq_one_letter_code
_entity_poly.pdbx_strand_id
1 'polypeptide(L)'
;MKELTTDIGKKHEQEAADFLKNLKYKIIEQNFKLLPVGEIDIIAKDKNTIVFVEVKYRKTKDFGTPAEFVTKSKQKKVIKTALCYVKKNNIKADIRFDVISICQNEIEHIKNAFCPENYFF
;
A
#
# COMPACT_ATOMS: atom_id res chain seq x y z
N MET A 1 11.00 -21.58 17.29
CA MET A 1 9.92 -20.72 17.70
C MET A 1 9.05 -20.34 16.50
N LYS A 2 7.75 -20.39 16.69
CA LYS A 2 6.82 -20.14 15.61
C LYS A 2 6.74 -18.65 15.30
N GLU A 3 6.96 -18.27 14.04
CA GLU A 3 6.79 -16.88 13.65
C GLU A 3 5.32 -16.46 13.78
N LEU A 4 5.12 -15.27 14.33
CA LEU A 4 3.78 -14.68 14.42
C LEU A 4 3.37 -14.11 13.06
N THR A 5 2.07 -14.11 12.78
CA THR A 5 1.53 -13.52 11.54
C THR A 5 2.00 -12.08 11.35
N THR A 6 2.10 -11.31 12.44
CA THR A 6 2.57 -9.92 12.40
C THR A 6 4.03 -9.83 11.95
N ASP A 7 4.87 -10.80 12.32
CA ASP A 7 6.28 -10.80 11.92
C ASP A 7 6.42 -11.10 10.43
N ILE A 8 5.59 -12.01 9.91
CA ILE A 8 5.54 -12.32 8.48
C ILE A 8 5.10 -11.09 7.69
N GLY A 9 4.07 -10.40 8.18
CA GLY A 9 3.58 -9.17 7.57
C GLY A 9 4.66 -8.09 7.51
N LYS A 10 5.37 -7.88 8.61
CA LYS A 10 6.45 -6.89 8.69
C LYS A 10 7.59 -7.21 7.73
N LYS A 11 7.92 -8.50 7.58
CA LYS A 11 8.96 -8.93 6.66
C LYS A 11 8.60 -8.56 5.23
N HIS A 12 7.36 -8.82 4.80
CA HIS A 12 6.92 -8.53 3.45
C HIS A 12 6.77 -7.02 3.22
N GLU A 13 6.34 -6.27 4.22
CA GLU A 13 6.31 -4.81 4.11
C GLU A 13 7.73 -4.26 3.95
N GLN A 14 8.71 -4.80 4.64
CA GLN A 14 10.10 -4.36 4.50
C GLN A 14 10.66 -4.71 3.12
N GLU A 15 10.33 -5.90 2.61
CA GLU A 15 10.71 -6.28 1.24
C GLU A 15 10.12 -5.31 0.21
N ALA A 16 8.86 -4.92 0.40
CA ALA A 16 8.20 -3.96 -0.48
C ALA A 16 8.86 -2.58 -0.39
N ALA A 17 9.19 -2.12 0.82
CA ALA A 17 9.86 -0.85 1.01
C ALA A 17 11.22 -0.82 0.34
N ASP A 18 11.99 -1.90 0.48
CA ASP A 18 13.30 -2.02 -0.16
C ASP A 18 13.18 -2.02 -1.68
N PHE A 19 12.17 -2.71 -2.21
CA PHE A 19 11.88 -2.72 -3.64
C PHE A 19 11.61 -1.31 -4.16
N LEU A 20 10.80 -0.54 -3.44
CA LEU A 20 10.49 0.85 -3.83
C LEU A 20 11.73 1.74 -3.76
N LYS A 21 12.57 1.56 -2.75
CA LYS A 21 13.82 2.31 -2.63
C LYS A 21 14.73 2.05 -3.84
N ASN A 22 14.78 0.81 -4.30
CA ASN A 22 15.58 0.45 -5.48
C ASN A 22 15.03 1.13 -6.74
N LEU A 23 13.75 1.44 -6.79
CA LEU A 23 13.13 2.21 -7.87
C LEU A 23 13.29 3.72 -7.68
N LYS A 24 14.05 4.16 -6.67
CA LYS A 24 14.28 5.55 -6.34
C LYS A 24 13.08 6.27 -5.73
N TYR A 25 12.14 5.52 -5.16
CA TYR A 25 11.08 6.11 -4.36
C TYR A 25 11.65 6.47 -2.98
N LYS A 26 11.14 7.55 -2.42
CA LYS A 26 11.47 7.93 -1.06
C LYS A 26 10.38 7.37 -0.13
N ILE A 27 10.77 6.58 0.86
CA ILE A 27 9.83 6.08 1.85
C ILE A 27 9.59 7.19 2.88
N ILE A 28 8.34 7.61 3.02
CA ILE A 28 7.96 8.66 3.96
C ILE A 28 7.59 8.04 5.29
N GLU A 29 6.74 7.01 5.27
CA GLU A 29 6.25 6.38 6.49
C GLU A 29 5.84 4.94 6.21
N GLN A 30 6.00 4.06 7.20
CA GLN A 30 5.54 2.68 7.13
C GLN A 30 4.55 2.44 8.26
N ASN A 31 3.54 1.60 8.00
CA ASN A 31 2.53 1.24 8.99
C ASN A 31 1.81 2.45 9.59
N PHE A 32 1.37 3.34 8.73
CA PHE A 32 0.60 4.50 9.16
C PHE A 32 -0.79 4.05 9.59
N LYS A 33 -1.16 4.41 10.82
CA LYS A 33 -2.47 4.05 11.37
C LYS A 33 -3.24 5.30 11.75
N LEU A 34 -4.51 5.34 11.38
CA LEU A 34 -5.45 6.36 11.76
C LEU A 34 -6.72 5.68 12.28
N LEU A 35 -6.70 5.33 13.54
CA LEU A 35 -7.81 4.59 14.15
C LEU A 35 -8.98 5.52 14.45
N PRO A 36 -10.23 5.09 14.24
CA PRO A 36 -10.65 3.78 13.71
C PRO A 36 -10.76 3.72 12.19
N VAL A 37 -10.29 4.70 11.45
CA VAL A 37 -10.49 4.83 10.00
C VAL A 37 -9.83 3.71 9.22
N GLY A 38 -8.53 3.49 9.47
CA GLY A 38 -7.78 2.46 8.77
C GLY A 38 -6.28 2.63 8.88
N GLU A 39 -5.56 1.88 8.04
CA GLU A 39 -4.10 1.92 8.02
C GLU A 39 -3.57 1.80 6.60
N ILE A 40 -2.36 2.26 6.39
CA ILE A 40 -1.66 2.22 5.11
C ILE A 40 -0.30 1.60 5.35
N ASP A 41 0.04 0.57 4.57
CA ASP A 41 1.29 -0.16 4.77
C ASP A 41 2.52 0.69 4.51
N ILE A 42 2.55 1.42 3.38
CA ILE A 42 3.67 2.28 3.04
C ILE A 42 3.16 3.57 2.41
N ILE A 43 3.72 4.68 2.86
CA ILE A 43 3.53 5.99 2.22
C ILE A 43 4.88 6.37 1.63
N ALA A 44 4.92 6.60 0.33
CA ALA A 44 6.16 6.88 -0.38
C ALA A 44 6.00 8.06 -1.32
N LYS A 45 7.11 8.51 -1.88
CA LYS A 45 7.11 9.61 -2.85
C LYS A 45 7.84 9.14 -4.10
N ASP A 46 7.16 9.23 -5.23
CA ASP A 46 7.70 8.96 -6.56
C ASP A 46 7.76 10.30 -7.29
N LYS A 47 8.97 10.89 -7.35
CA LYS A 47 9.15 12.25 -7.86
C LYS A 47 8.26 13.22 -7.09
N ASN A 48 7.22 13.79 -7.71
CA ASN A 48 6.31 14.73 -7.08
C ASN A 48 4.97 14.11 -6.67
N THR A 49 4.82 12.80 -6.82
CA THR A 49 3.58 12.11 -6.50
C THR A 49 3.72 11.39 -5.16
N ILE A 50 2.72 11.57 -4.30
CA ILE A 50 2.64 10.80 -3.05
C ILE A 50 1.92 9.51 -3.35
N VAL A 51 2.53 8.38 -2.99
CA VAL A 51 2.05 7.05 -3.33
C VAL A 51 1.67 6.32 -2.04
N PHE A 52 0.42 5.88 -1.97
CA PHE A 52 -0.09 5.06 -0.86
C PHE A 52 -0.09 3.63 -1.32
N VAL A 53 0.65 2.77 -0.63
CA VAL A 53 0.94 1.42 -1.08
C VAL A 53 0.36 0.38 -0.12
N GLU A 54 -0.42 -0.55 -0.67
CA GLU A 54 -0.86 -1.74 0.02
C GLU A 54 0.05 -2.91 -0.36
N VAL A 55 0.50 -3.64 0.64
CA VAL A 55 1.36 -4.81 0.44
C VAL A 55 0.54 -6.06 0.67
N LYS A 56 0.51 -6.95 -0.33
CA LYS A 56 -0.22 -8.21 -0.26
C LYS A 56 0.75 -9.36 -0.45
N TYR A 57 0.76 -10.27 0.53
CA TYR A 57 1.46 -11.52 0.40
C TYR A 57 0.48 -12.63 0.04
N ARG A 58 0.84 -13.47 -0.91
CA ARG A 58 0.04 -14.66 -1.25
C ARG A 58 0.97 -15.84 -1.52
N LYS A 59 0.48 -17.03 -1.19
CA LYS A 59 1.27 -18.24 -1.34
C LYS A 59 1.30 -18.76 -2.77
N THR A 60 0.24 -18.49 -3.54
CA THR A 60 0.11 -18.98 -4.91
C THR A 60 -0.40 -17.87 -5.82
N LYS A 61 -0.20 -18.05 -7.13
CA LYS A 61 -0.69 -17.12 -8.16
C LYS A 61 -2.00 -17.58 -8.80
N ASP A 62 -2.67 -18.54 -8.21
CA ASP A 62 -3.75 -19.28 -8.86
C ASP A 62 -5.05 -18.51 -9.02
N PHE A 63 -5.21 -17.37 -8.34
CA PHE A 63 -6.48 -16.66 -8.31
C PHE A 63 -6.30 -15.18 -8.59
N GLY A 64 -6.88 -14.71 -9.69
CA GLY A 64 -7.04 -13.31 -10.00
C GLY A 64 -5.74 -12.51 -10.14
N THR A 65 -5.90 -11.21 -10.36
CA THR A 65 -4.78 -10.27 -10.40
C THR A 65 -4.46 -9.79 -8.99
N PRO A 66 -3.24 -9.32 -8.72
CA PRO A 66 -2.89 -8.78 -7.41
C PRO A 66 -3.82 -7.67 -6.93
N ALA A 67 -4.29 -6.81 -7.83
CA ALA A 67 -5.22 -5.75 -7.47
C ALA A 67 -6.55 -6.29 -6.95
N GLU A 68 -7.01 -7.44 -7.45
CA GLU A 68 -8.26 -8.07 -7.02
C GLU A 68 -8.19 -8.62 -5.59
N PHE A 69 -6.98 -8.80 -5.05
CA PHE A 69 -6.82 -9.26 -3.68
C PHE A 69 -7.04 -8.16 -2.64
N VAL A 70 -7.13 -6.91 -3.09
CA VAL A 70 -7.52 -5.80 -2.22
C VAL A 70 -9.01 -5.57 -2.44
N THR A 71 -9.83 -5.97 -1.47
CA THR A 71 -11.29 -5.86 -1.59
C THR A 71 -11.73 -4.41 -1.72
N LYS A 72 -12.92 -4.19 -2.28
CA LYS A 72 -13.48 -2.83 -2.39
C LYS A 72 -13.61 -2.17 -1.03
N SER A 73 -13.99 -2.94 0.00
CA SER A 73 -14.07 -2.44 1.36
C SER A 73 -12.72 -1.97 1.87
N LYS A 74 -11.67 -2.73 1.63
CA LYS A 74 -10.30 -2.36 2.03
C LYS A 74 -9.82 -1.15 1.24
N GLN A 75 -10.06 -1.13 -0.07
CA GLN A 75 -9.70 0.02 -0.92
C GLN A 75 -10.33 1.30 -0.39
N LYS A 76 -11.61 1.25 -0.04
CA LYS A 76 -12.33 2.40 0.50
C LYS A 76 -11.69 2.91 1.80
N LYS A 77 -11.33 2.01 2.69
CA LYS A 77 -10.67 2.37 3.95
C LYS A 77 -9.29 2.99 3.72
N VAL A 78 -8.51 2.43 2.81
CA VAL A 78 -7.19 2.95 2.46
C VAL A 78 -7.33 4.35 1.87
N ILE A 79 -8.25 4.54 0.94
CA ILE A 79 -8.47 5.85 0.32
C ILE A 79 -8.88 6.88 1.36
N LYS A 80 -9.82 6.53 2.24
CA LYS A 80 -10.28 7.45 3.28
C LYS A 80 -9.13 7.83 4.23
N THR A 81 -8.32 6.86 4.63
CA THR A 81 -7.16 7.10 5.47
C THR A 81 -6.15 8.02 4.77
N ALA A 82 -5.90 7.77 3.48
CA ALA A 82 -5.00 8.58 2.67
C ALA A 82 -5.50 10.03 2.54
N LEU A 83 -6.78 10.21 2.30
CA LEU A 83 -7.35 11.56 2.19
C LEU A 83 -7.22 12.33 3.51
N CYS A 84 -7.40 11.65 4.64
CA CYS A 84 -7.17 12.26 5.95
C CYS A 84 -5.70 12.66 6.13
N TYR A 85 -4.79 11.79 5.70
CA TYR A 85 -3.35 12.06 5.75
C TYR A 85 -3.00 13.29 4.89
N VAL A 86 -3.52 13.34 3.69
CA VAL A 86 -3.30 14.47 2.76
C VAL A 86 -3.78 15.78 3.39
N LYS A 87 -4.97 15.77 3.97
CA LYS A 87 -5.53 16.96 4.61
C LYS A 87 -4.73 17.39 5.83
N LYS A 88 -4.38 16.44 6.70
CA LYS A 88 -3.64 16.71 7.94
C LYS A 88 -2.26 17.29 7.66
N ASN A 89 -1.60 16.81 6.61
CA ASN A 89 -0.25 17.24 6.26
C ASN A 89 -0.23 18.32 5.18
N ASN A 90 -1.40 18.84 4.82
CA ASN A 90 -1.54 19.93 3.84
C ASN A 90 -0.80 19.63 2.53
N ILE A 91 -0.94 18.41 2.04
CA ILE A 91 -0.26 17.96 0.82
C ILE A 91 -0.97 18.52 -0.40
N LYS A 92 -0.22 19.12 -1.31
CA LYS A 92 -0.72 19.70 -2.56
C LYS A 92 -0.33 18.89 -3.79
N ALA A 93 0.51 17.89 -3.61
CA ALA A 93 0.99 17.05 -4.69
C ALA A 93 -0.10 16.09 -5.18
N ASP A 94 0.10 15.52 -6.37
CA ASP A 94 -0.73 14.42 -6.84
C ASP A 94 -0.55 13.21 -5.94
N ILE A 95 -1.59 12.39 -5.88
CA ILE A 95 -1.57 11.15 -5.10
C ILE A 95 -1.88 9.96 -6.00
N ARG A 96 -1.41 8.79 -5.60
CA ARG A 96 -1.61 7.56 -6.34
C ARG A 96 -1.71 6.39 -5.37
N PHE A 97 -2.51 5.39 -5.73
CA PHE A 97 -2.69 4.19 -4.92
C PHE A 97 -2.11 2.99 -5.66
N ASP A 98 -1.11 2.38 -5.06
CA ASP A 98 -0.40 1.23 -5.64
C ASP A 98 -0.59 -0.01 -4.79
N VAL A 99 -0.44 -1.16 -5.41
CA VAL A 99 -0.40 -2.45 -4.72
C VAL A 99 0.93 -3.13 -5.04
N ILE A 100 1.58 -3.65 -4.02
CA ILE A 100 2.73 -4.52 -4.19
C ILE A 100 2.30 -5.91 -3.74
N SER A 101 2.35 -6.85 -4.66
CA SER A 101 2.01 -8.25 -4.41
C SER A 101 3.30 -9.06 -4.34
N ILE A 102 3.45 -9.80 -3.25
CA ILE A 102 4.60 -10.68 -3.05
C ILE A 102 4.10 -12.11 -3.05
N CYS A 103 4.60 -12.91 -3.97
CA CYS A 103 4.28 -14.31 -4.06
C CYS A 103 5.58 -15.09 -4.15
N GLN A 104 5.87 -15.89 -3.11
CA GLN A 104 7.16 -16.54 -2.99
C GLN A 104 8.28 -15.48 -3.03
N ASN A 105 9.20 -15.53 -3.95
CA ASN A 105 10.25 -14.52 -4.08
C ASN A 105 10.00 -13.53 -5.20
N GLU A 106 8.78 -13.51 -5.75
CA GLU A 106 8.44 -12.60 -6.85
C GLU A 106 7.64 -11.42 -6.33
N ILE A 107 8.03 -10.24 -6.77
CA ILE A 107 7.34 -8.99 -6.41
C ILE A 107 6.72 -8.43 -7.69
N GLU A 108 5.44 -8.11 -7.59
CA GLU A 108 4.71 -7.45 -8.67
C GLU A 108 4.19 -6.11 -8.15
N HIS A 109 4.49 -5.04 -8.87
CA HIS A 109 4.09 -3.69 -8.50
C HIS A 109 3.01 -3.20 -9.47
N ILE A 110 1.82 -2.98 -8.95
CA ILE A 110 0.70 -2.48 -9.73
C ILE A 110 0.53 -1.00 -9.39
N LYS A 111 0.93 -0.15 -10.31
CA LYS A 111 0.77 1.30 -10.15
C LYS A 111 -0.67 1.69 -10.44
N ASN A 112 -1.18 2.63 -9.65
CA ASN A 112 -2.53 3.16 -9.83
C ASN A 112 -3.57 2.05 -9.84
N ALA A 113 -3.48 1.18 -8.84
CA ALA A 113 -4.30 -0.03 -8.77
C ALA A 113 -5.78 0.26 -8.51
N PHE A 114 -6.08 1.36 -7.85
CA PHE A 114 -7.46 1.81 -7.62
C PHE A 114 -7.47 3.33 -7.44
N CYS A 115 -8.65 3.91 -7.50
CA CYS A 115 -8.82 5.35 -7.67
C CYS A 115 -9.92 5.89 -6.76
N PRO A 116 -9.71 7.05 -6.08
CA PRO A 116 -10.75 7.65 -5.23
C PRO A 116 -12.05 7.96 -5.97
N GLU A 117 -11.97 8.25 -7.27
CA GLU A 117 -13.13 8.60 -8.09
C GLU A 117 -14.17 7.51 -8.17
N ASN A 118 -13.78 6.27 -7.87
CA ASN A 118 -14.70 5.13 -7.89
C ASN A 118 -15.53 4.99 -6.61
N TYR A 119 -15.37 5.91 -5.66
CA TYR A 119 -16.00 5.82 -4.35
C TYR A 119 -16.61 7.14 -3.92
N PHE A 120 -17.65 7.05 -3.09
CA PHE A 120 -18.27 8.21 -2.43
C PHE A 120 -17.81 8.27 -0.97
N PHE A 121 -17.51 9.46 -0.53
CA PHE A 121 -17.09 9.70 0.85
C PHE A 121 -17.89 10.83 1.50
#